data_ef887ce4ffff2f5b22b71eeb8a85da5b
#
_entry.id   ef887ce4ffff2f5b22b71eeb8a85da5b
#
_cell.length_a   1.000
_cell.length_b   1.000
_cell.length_c   1.000
_cell.angle_alpha   90.00
_cell.angle_beta   90.00
_cell.angle_gamma   90.00
#
_symmetry.space_group_name_H-M   'P 1'
#
loop_
_entity.id
_entity.type
_entity.pdbx_description
1 polymer ?
#
loop_
_entity_poly.entity_id
_entity_poly.type
_entity_poly.pdbx_seq_one_letter_code
_entity_poly.pdbx_strand_id
1 'polypeptide(L)'
;IFYLNNPNNFTIAITGSNGKSTTSMLLFEILKRNKKEVRLCGNIGKPILNEKLIKKNTCFIIEISSYQLEYSKFFKSNFAAILNISNDHLERHGSIKNYSLSKLKLIYQQSSKDRCFVNLSENFIKKYLQIKKINSKIENVNLNNLNTLKKKLQTNTFLIFRI
;
A
#
# COMPACT_ATOMS: atom_id res chain seq x y z
N ILE A 1 -5.43 -16.77 4.81
CA ILE A 1 -4.87 -17.93 4.05
C ILE A 1 -3.61 -17.52 3.30
N PHE A 2 -3.62 -16.50 2.42
CA PHE A 2 -2.44 -16.10 1.62
C PHE A 2 -1.19 -15.86 2.49
N TYR A 3 -1.30 -15.08 3.56
CA TYR A 3 -0.16 -14.77 4.44
C TYR A 3 0.29 -15.95 5.30
N LEU A 4 -0.63 -16.83 5.69
CA LEU A 4 -0.28 -18.04 6.45
C LEU A 4 0.57 -18.99 5.60
N ASN A 5 0.29 -19.05 4.29
CA ASN A 5 1.01 -19.90 3.36
C ASN A 5 2.31 -19.28 2.82
N ASN A 6 2.50 -17.96 3.00
CA ASN A 6 3.60 -17.21 2.40
C ASN A 6 4.25 -16.22 3.38
N PRO A 7 4.69 -16.67 4.58
CA PRO A 7 5.16 -15.76 5.63
C PRO A 7 6.47 -15.01 5.28
N ASN A 8 7.26 -15.56 4.37
CA ASN A 8 8.55 -14.99 3.96
C ASN A 8 8.47 -14.07 2.73
N ASN A 9 7.28 -13.89 2.18
CA ASN A 9 7.08 -13.02 1.03
C ASN A 9 6.83 -11.58 1.48
N PHE A 10 7.28 -10.64 0.66
CA PHE A 10 7.15 -9.22 0.92
C PHE A 10 5.94 -8.64 0.19
N THR A 11 5.20 -7.75 0.84
CA THR A 11 3.97 -7.20 0.28
C THR A 11 3.99 -5.67 0.30
N ILE A 12 3.65 -5.08 -0.85
CA ILE A 12 3.44 -3.65 -1.04
C ILE A 12 2.00 -3.47 -1.47
N ALA A 13 1.18 -2.86 -0.64
CA ALA A 13 -0.23 -2.61 -0.96
C ALA A 13 -0.47 -1.15 -1.31
N ILE A 14 -1.20 -0.91 -2.39
CA ILE A 14 -1.46 0.42 -2.93
C ILE A 14 -2.96 0.63 -3.05
N THR A 15 -3.45 1.70 -2.43
CA THR A 15 -4.83 2.16 -2.53
C THR A 15 -4.90 3.68 -2.76
N GLY A 16 -6.07 4.18 -3.07
CA GLY A 16 -6.33 5.60 -3.33
C GLY A 16 -7.64 5.76 -4.09
N SER A 17 -8.14 6.95 -4.25
CA SER A 17 -9.23 7.22 -5.19
C SER A 17 -8.69 7.08 -6.60
N ASN A 18 -7.62 7.79 -6.94
CA ASN A 18 -7.01 7.82 -8.27
C ASN A 18 -5.55 7.35 -8.26
N GLY A 19 -5.05 6.94 -9.42
CA GLY A 19 -3.64 6.63 -9.65
C GLY A 19 -3.17 5.25 -9.18
N LYS A 20 -4.02 4.42 -8.60
CA LYS A 20 -3.68 3.09 -8.08
C LYS A 20 -2.98 2.20 -9.12
N SER A 21 -3.64 1.99 -10.26
CA SER A 21 -3.16 1.09 -11.32
C SER A 21 -1.85 1.60 -11.92
N THR A 22 -1.77 2.89 -12.21
CA THR A 22 -0.55 3.51 -12.74
C THR A 22 0.62 3.34 -11.79
N THR A 23 0.41 3.63 -10.51
CA THR A 23 1.47 3.51 -9.49
C THR A 23 1.90 2.05 -9.29
N SER A 24 0.93 1.13 -9.26
CA SER A 24 1.20 -0.30 -9.08
C SER A 24 1.97 -0.88 -10.27
N MET A 25 1.58 -0.53 -11.50
CA MET A 25 2.28 -0.97 -12.71
C MET A 25 3.69 -0.38 -12.81
N LEU A 26 3.84 0.93 -12.53
CA LEU A 26 5.14 1.58 -12.55
C LEU A 26 6.10 0.93 -11.55
N LEU A 27 5.65 0.69 -10.33
CA LEU A 27 6.45 0.04 -9.31
C LEU A 27 6.82 -1.41 -9.70
N PHE A 28 5.87 -2.14 -10.30
CA PHE A 28 6.12 -3.48 -10.82
C PHE A 28 7.23 -3.47 -11.88
N GLU A 29 7.16 -2.57 -12.86
CA GLU A 29 8.17 -2.47 -13.92
C GLU A 29 9.56 -2.08 -13.36
N ILE A 30 9.60 -1.15 -12.40
CA ILE A 30 10.86 -0.76 -11.75
C ILE A 30 11.50 -1.96 -11.04
N LEU A 31 10.74 -2.69 -10.22
CA LEU A 31 11.26 -3.83 -9.48
C LEU A 31 11.66 -4.98 -10.41
N LYS A 32 10.88 -5.24 -11.45
CA LYS A 32 11.16 -6.26 -12.46
C LYS A 32 12.45 -5.96 -13.22
N ARG A 33 12.67 -4.72 -13.64
CA ARG A 33 13.92 -4.27 -14.29
C ARG A 33 15.13 -4.42 -13.38
N ASN A 34 14.94 -4.31 -12.06
CA ASN A 34 15.98 -4.56 -11.07
C ASN A 34 16.12 -6.05 -10.70
N LYS A 35 15.66 -6.97 -11.57
CA LYS A 35 15.79 -8.42 -11.45
C LYS A 35 15.19 -9.00 -10.16
N LYS A 36 14.17 -8.35 -9.59
CA LYS A 36 13.43 -8.88 -8.45
C LYS A 36 12.37 -9.87 -8.91
N GLU A 37 12.15 -10.92 -8.14
CA GLU A 37 10.96 -11.78 -8.30
C GLU A 37 9.76 -10.99 -7.78
N VAL A 38 9.00 -10.41 -8.69
CA VAL A 38 7.87 -9.53 -8.37
C VAL A 38 6.61 -9.99 -9.07
N ARG A 39 5.48 -9.84 -8.39
CA ARG A 39 4.16 -10.15 -8.94
C ARG A 39 3.20 -8.99 -8.69
N LEU A 40 2.42 -8.69 -9.71
CA LEU A 40 1.35 -7.69 -9.65
C LEU A 40 0.02 -8.41 -9.52
N CYS A 41 -0.74 -8.10 -8.48
CA CYS A 41 -1.99 -8.77 -8.17
C CYS A 41 -3.00 -7.86 -7.46
N GLY A 42 -4.18 -8.37 -7.24
CA GLY A 42 -5.28 -7.69 -6.55
C GLY A 42 -6.37 -7.22 -7.48
N ASN A 43 -6.68 -5.93 -7.46
CA ASN A 43 -7.71 -5.32 -8.33
C ASN A 43 -7.28 -5.26 -9.80
N ILE A 44 -5.98 -5.29 -10.06
CA ILE A 44 -5.36 -5.47 -11.38
C ILE A 44 -4.41 -6.66 -11.35
N GLY A 45 -4.02 -7.16 -12.52
CA GLY A 45 -3.20 -8.36 -12.63
C GLY A 45 -3.98 -9.61 -12.28
N LYS A 46 -3.36 -10.54 -11.57
CA LYS A 46 -4.02 -11.77 -11.12
C LYS A 46 -4.64 -11.60 -9.73
N PRO A 47 -5.80 -12.21 -9.47
CA PRO A 47 -6.30 -12.30 -8.10
C PRO A 47 -5.26 -12.94 -7.19
N ILE A 48 -5.00 -12.32 -6.02
CA ILE A 48 -3.92 -12.76 -5.12
C ILE A 48 -4.03 -14.22 -4.68
N LEU A 49 -5.26 -14.73 -4.56
CA LEU A 49 -5.50 -16.13 -4.16
C LEU A 49 -5.25 -17.14 -5.29
N ASN A 50 -5.13 -16.65 -6.53
CA ASN A 50 -4.82 -17.49 -7.70
C ASN A 50 -3.31 -17.60 -7.95
N GLU A 51 -2.49 -16.92 -7.14
CA GLU A 51 -1.05 -17.00 -7.25
C GLU A 51 -0.55 -18.39 -6.83
N LYS A 52 0.11 -19.09 -7.76
CA LYS A 52 0.67 -20.41 -7.59
C LYS A 52 2.18 -20.36 -7.79
N LEU A 53 2.88 -21.41 -7.35
CA LEU A 53 4.33 -21.54 -7.50
C LEU A 53 5.10 -20.32 -6.99
N ILE A 54 4.76 -19.87 -5.79
CA ILE A 54 5.36 -18.71 -5.16
C ILE A 54 6.75 -19.08 -4.67
N LYS A 55 7.76 -18.40 -5.23
CA LYS A 55 9.14 -18.54 -4.77
C LYS A 55 9.33 -17.84 -3.43
N LYS A 56 10.30 -18.30 -2.65
CA LYS A 56 10.75 -17.60 -1.46
C LYS A 56 11.27 -16.20 -1.84
N ASN A 57 10.95 -15.21 -1.04
CA ASN A 57 11.30 -13.81 -1.27
C ASN A 57 10.61 -13.14 -2.49
N THR A 58 9.49 -13.67 -2.96
CA THR A 58 8.66 -12.97 -3.94
C THR A 58 8.09 -11.68 -3.35
N CYS A 59 8.23 -10.58 -4.08
CA CYS A 59 7.58 -9.31 -3.74
C CYS A 59 6.22 -9.23 -4.43
N PHE A 60 5.16 -9.03 -3.66
CA PHE A 60 3.81 -8.84 -4.18
C PHE A 60 3.44 -7.36 -4.16
N ILE A 61 3.14 -6.80 -5.32
CA ILE A 61 2.51 -5.49 -5.45
C ILE A 61 1.01 -5.74 -5.57
N ILE A 62 0.26 -5.23 -4.60
CA ILE A 62 -1.17 -5.51 -4.46
C ILE A 62 -1.94 -4.20 -4.64
N GLU A 63 -2.60 -4.05 -5.77
CA GLU A 63 -3.60 -2.99 -5.89
C GLU A 63 -4.86 -3.41 -5.14
N ILE A 64 -5.30 -2.56 -4.22
CA ILE A 64 -6.46 -2.89 -3.38
C ILE A 64 -7.49 -1.77 -3.37
N SER A 65 -8.74 -2.11 -3.67
CA SER A 65 -9.88 -1.17 -3.65
C SER A 65 -10.42 -0.97 -2.24
N SER A 66 -11.23 0.09 -2.05
CA SER A 66 -11.96 0.32 -0.79
C SER A 66 -12.92 -0.82 -0.46
N TYR A 67 -13.54 -1.41 -1.48
CA TYR A 67 -14.45 -2.57 -1.32
C TYR A 67 -13.72 -3.78 -0.74
N GLN A 68 -12.55 -4.12 -1.29
CA GLN A 68 -11.74 -5.23 -0.80
C GLN A 68 -11.25 -4.99 0.62
N LEU A 69 -10.84 -3.75 0.94
CA LEU A 69 -10.41 -3.36 2.29
C LEU A 69 -11.57 -3.39 3.30
N GLU A 70 -12.77 -3.01 2.89
CA GLU A 70 -13.97 -3.03 3.74
C GLU A 70 -14.20 -4.43 4.32
N TYR A 71 -14.09 -5.47 3.48
CA TYR A 71 -14.29 -6.87 3.87
C TYR A 71 -13.04 -7.56 4.41
N SER A 72 -11.87 -6.93 4.30
CA SER A 72 -10.62 -7.53 4.77
C SER A 72 -10.43 -7.32 6.27
N LYS A 73 -10.60 -8.37 7.06
CA LYS A 73 -10.43 -8.32 8.54
C LYS A 73 -8.96 -8.38 8.96
N PHE A 74 -8.12 -9.13 8.23
CA PHE A 74 -6.75 -9.47 8.63
C PHE A 74 -5.70 -9.15 7.57
N PHE A 75 -6.05 -8.30 6.58
CA PHE A 75 -5.11 -7.94 5.53
C PHE A 75 -4.04 -6.99 6.10
N LYS A 76 -2.79 -7.42 5.99
CA LYS A 76 -1.62 -6.66 6.41
C LYS A 76 -0.59 -6.63 5.27
N SER A 77 0.06 -5.50 5.07
CA SER A 77 1.18 -5.36 4.14
C SER A 77 2.41 -4.81 4.85
N ASN A 78 3.60 -5.20 4.36
CA ASN A 78 4.85 -4.66 4.89
C ASN A 78 4.98 -3.17 4.54
N PHE A 79 4.66 -2.82 3.29
CA PHE A 79 4.54 -1.43 2.85
C PHE A 79 3.12 -1.15 2.40
N ALA A 80 2.60 0.00 2.81
CA ALA A 80 1.29 0.50 2.42
C ALA A 80 1.44 1.88 1.78
N ALA A 81 0.70 2.15 0.71
CA ALA A 81 0.57 3.49 0.15
C ALA A 81 -0.90 3.87 -0.01
N ILE A 82 -1.27 5.04 0.52
CA ILE A 82 -2.54 5.68 0.23
C ILE A 82 -2.23 6.93 -0.58
N LEU A 83 -2.54 6.89 -1.87
CA LEU A 83 -2.13 7.93 -2.82
C LEU A 83 -2.90 9.23 -2.59
N ASN A 84 -4.22 9.13 -2.50
CA ASN A 84 -5.15 10.24 -2.29
C ASN A 84 -6.52 9.72 -1.85
N ILE A 85 -7.32 10.60 -1.28
CA ILE A 85 -8.74 10.35 -0.97
C ILE A 85 -9.55 11.55 -1.46
N SER A 86 -10.41 11.33 -2.43
CA SER A 86 -11.38 12.30 -2.94
C SER A 86 -12.80 11.73 -2.88
N ASN A 87 -13.80 12.55 -3.08
CA ASN A 87 -15.19 12.08 -3.13
C ASN A 87 -15.39 11.08 -4.25
N ASP A 88 -15.63 9.84 -3.88
CA ASP A 88 -15.81 8.72 -4.81
C ASP A 88 -16.56 7.61 -4.09
N HIS A 89 -17.36 6.81 -4.83
CA HIS A 89 -18.10 5.66 -4.30
C HIS A 89 -18.96 5.97 -3.06
N LEU A 90 -19.50 7.19 -2.95
CA LEU A 90 -20.29 7.60 -1.78
C LEU A 90 -21.65 6.89 -1.71
N GLU A 91 -22.21 6.51 -2.85
CA GLU A 91 -23.42 5.68 -2.97
C GLU A 91 -23.25 4.33 -2.25
N ARG A 92 -22.02 3.80 -2.23
CA ARG A 92 -21.68 2.52 -1.58
C ARG A 92 -21.31 2.68 -0.11
N HIS A 93 -20.43 3.63 0.19
CA HIS A 93 -19.88 3.82 1.54
C HIS A 93 -20.75 4.72 2.43
N GLY A 94 -21.77 5.37 1.86
CA GLY A 94 -22.69 6.29 2.55
C GLY A 94 -22.07 7.63 2.96
N SER A 95 -20.74 7.72 3.08
CA SER A 95 -20.05 8.97 3.43
C SER A 95 -18.57 8.93 3.08
N ILE A 96 -17.98 10.12 2.88
CA ILE A 96 -16.53 10.28 2.70
C ILE A 96 -15.73 9.78 3.92
N LYS A 97 -16.31 9.86 5.12
CA LYS A 97 -15.71 9.33 6.34
C LYS A 97 -15.56 7.80 6.24
N ASN A 98 -16.63 7.08 5.93
CA ASN A 98 -16.59 5.63 5.81
C ASN A 98 -15.67 5.17 4.69
N TYR A 99 -15.70 5.86 3.54
CA TYR A 99 -14.79 5.62 2.42
C TYR A 99 -13.32 5.81 2.83
N SER A 100 -13.01 6.91 3.53
CA SER A 100 -11.65 7.17 4.03
C SER A 100 -11.22 6.10 5.03
N LEU A 101 -12.06 5.74 5.98
CA LEU A 101 -11.79 4.73 6.98
C LEU A 101 -11.59 3.34 6.37
N SER A 102 -12.33 3.00 5.30
CA SER A 102 -12.12 1.73 4.60
C SER A 102 -10.71 1.64 4.01
N LYS A 103 -10.19 2.71 3.39
CA LYS A 103 -8.81 2.75 2.87
C LYS A 103 -7.76 2.80 3.98
N LEU A 104 -8.02 3.54 5.06
CA LEU A 104 -7.11 3.66 6.20
C LEU A 104 -6.96 2.35 6.99
N LYS A 105 -7.87 1.38 6.83
CA LYS A 105 -7.68 0.02 7.36
C LYS A 105 -6.33 -0.57 6.95
N LEU A 106 -5.85 -0.26 5.74
CA LEU A 106 -4.57 -0.72 5.24
C LEU A 106 -3.42 -0.34 6.18
N ILE A 107 -3.48 0.84 6.80
CA ILE A 107 -2.48 1.34 7.73
C ILE A 107 -2.75 0.86 9.16
N TYR A 108 -4.00 0.87 9.59
CA TYR A 108 -4.38 0.48 10.94
C TYR A 108 -4.05 -0.98 11.28
N GLN A 109 -3.93 -1.83 10.27
CA GLN A 109 -3.59 -3.24 10.43
C GLN A 109 -2.08 -3.52 10.42
N GLN A 110 -1.27 -2.51 10.18
CA GLN A 110 0.19 -2.62 10.17
C GLN A 110 0.76 -2.67 11.60
N SER A 111 1.95 -3.27 11.73
CA SER A 111 2.75 -3.33 12.96
C SER A 111 3.89 -2.31 12.92
N SER A 112 4.64 -2.20 14.01
CA SER A 112 5.81 -1.31 14.12
C SER A 112 6.95 -1.65 13.16
N LYS A 113 6.97 -2.85 12.58
CA LYS A 113 7.95 -3.28 11.57
C LYS A 113 7.59 -2.81 10.15
N ASP A 114 6.35 -2.39 9.95
CA ASP A 114 5.81 -2.02 8.64
C ASP A 114 5.91 -0.50 8.41
N ARG A 115 5.74 -0.07 7.17
CA ARG A 115 5.79 1.35 6.81
C ARG A 115 4.59 1.73 5.97
N CYS A 116 4.10 2.95 6.15
CA CYS A 116 3.08 3.52 5.30
C CYS A 116 3.53 4.84 4.68
N PHE A 117 3.15 5.05 3.44
CA PHE A 117 3.43 6.23 2.64
C PHE A 117 2.12 6.96 2.39
N VAL A 118 2.02 8.18 2.85
CA VAL A 118 0.81 9.00 2.75
C VAL A 118 1.17 10.46 2.52
N ASN A 119 0.28 11.20 1.86
CA ASN A 119 0.38 12.65 1.79
C ASN A 119 -0.40 13.25 2.97
N LEU A 120 0.30 13.71 4.00
CA LEU A 120 -0.33 14.35 5.16
C LEU A 120 -0.89 15.76 4.88
N SER A 121 -0.65 16.31 3.68
CA SER A 121 -1.33 17.54 3.24
C SER A 121 -2.76 17.29 2.76
N GLU A 122 -3.13 16.05 2.48
CA GLU A 122 -4.49 15.65 2.12
C GLU A 122 -5.43 15.73 3.33
N ASN A 123 -6.45 16.58 3.23
CA ASN A 123 -7.35 16.87 4.34
C ASN A 123 -8.03 15.62 4.92
N PHE A 124 -8.53 14.73 4.07
CA PHE A 124 -9.21 13.52 4.53
C PHE A 124 -8.24 12.52 5.17
N ILE A 125 -7.03 12.39 4.62
CA ILE A 125 -5.99 11.54 5.22
C ILE A 125 -5.63 12.10 6.59
N LYS A 126 -5.25 13.37 6.68
CA LYS A 126 -4.87 14.03 7.94
C LYS A 126 -5.97 13.92 8.99
N LYS A 127 -7.23 14.22 8.62
CA LYS A 127 -8.38 14.20 9.53
C LYS A 127 -8.66 12.82 10.10
N TYR A 128 -8.67 11.79 9.25
CA TYR A 128 -9.14 10.46 9.66
C TYR A 128 -8.01 9.53 10.11
N LEU A 129 -6.76 9.83 9.78
CA LEU A 129 -5.60 9.05 10.22
C LEU A 129 -5.47 9.00 11.76
N GLN A 130 -5.94 10.04 12.44
CA GLN A 130 -5.86 10.20 13.90
C GLN A 130 -6.95 9.43 14.67
N ILE A 131 -7.94 8.86 13.99
CA ILE A 131 -9.07 8.18 14.66
C ILE A 131 -8.63 6.91 15.39
N LYS A 132 -7.60 6.23 14.89
CA LYS A 132 -7.07 5.01 15.49
C LYS A 132 -5.57 5.11 15.68
N LYS A 133 -5.06 4.41 16.69
CA LYS A 133 -3.62 4.27 16.91
C LYS A 133 -2.97 3.61 15.69
N ILE A 134 -1.89 4.20 15.22
CA ILE A 134 -1.06 3.68 14.13
C ILE A 134 0.23 3.16 14.75
N ASN A 135 0.57 1.92 14.43
CA ASN A 135 1.79 1.29 14.92
C ASN A 135 2.93 1.37 13.89
N SER A 136 2.60 1.44 12.60
CA SER A 136 3.60 1.50 11.52
C SER A 136 4.30 2.86 11.46
N LYS A 137 5.49 2.85 10.85
CA LYS A 137 6.21 4.09 10.57
C LYS A 137 5.54 4.84 9.42
N ILE A 138 5.14 6.09 9.67
CA ILE A 138 4.54 6.97 8.66
C ILE A 138 5.64 7.74 7.93
N GLU A 139 5.64 7.64 6.60
CA GLU A 139 6.47 8.43 5.71
C GLU A 139 5.56 9.42 4.96
N ASN A 140 5.73 10.71 5.27
CA ASN A 140 4.97 11.76 4.58
C ASN A 140 5.55 12.01 3.18
N VAL A 141 4.72 11.84 2.17
CA VAL A 141 5.08 12.01 0.76
C VAL A 141 4.31 13.18 0.18
N ASN A 142 4.98 14.30 -0.05
CA ASN A 142 4.42 15.46 -0.75
C ASN A 142 5.46 16.11 -1.68
N LEU A 143 5.02 17.01 -2.54
CA LEU A 143 5.91 17.68 -3.49
C LEU A 143 7.00 18.50 -2.80
N ASN A 144 6.69 19.11 -1.65
CA ASN A 144 7.62 19.99 -0.93
C ASN A 144 8.78 19.23 -0.29
N ASN A 145 8.64 17.92 -0.05
CA ASN A 145 9.70 17.11 0.56
C ASN A 145 10.36 16.11 -0.40
N LEU A 146 10.12 16.22 -1.70
CA LEU A 146 10.68 15.31 -2.71
C LEU A 146 12.22 15.28 -2.69
N ASN A 147 12.88 16.42 -2.49
CA ASN A 147 14.34 16.49 -2.42
C ASN A 147 14.90 15.78 -1.19
N THR A 148 14.21 15.90 -0.05
CA THR A 148 14.55 15.19 1.19
C THR A 148 14.31 13.69 1.04
N LEU A 149 13.22 13.30 0.36
CA LEU A 149 12.92 11.90 0.05
C LEU A 149 13.94 11.32 -0.93
N LYS A 150 14.34 12.06 -1.97
CA LYS A 150 15.39 11.64 -2.90
C LYS A 150 16.71 11.39 -2.17
N LYS A 151 17.15 12.29 -1.28
CA LYS A 151 18.34 12.09 -0.44
C LYS A 151 18.20 10.86 0.46
N LYS A 152 17.07 10.69 1.14
CA LYS A 152 16.79 9.50 1.96
C LYS A 152 16.77 8.21 1.15
N LEU A 153 16.25 8.24 -0.07
CA LEU A 153 16.24 7.10 -0.98
C LEU A 153 17.66 6.78 -1.49
N GLN A 154 18.47 7.79 -1.80
CA GLN A 154 19.87 7.59 -2.19
C GLN A 154 20.71 7.00 -1.07
N THR A 155 20.52 7.43 0.18
CA THR A 155 21.21 6.89 1.36
C THR A 155 20.65 5.54 1.83
N ASN A 156 19.37 5.25 1.56
CA ASN A 156 18.67 4.02 1.92
C ASN A 156 18.28 3.14 0.72
N THR A 157 18.86 3.37 -0.45
CA THR A 157 18.63 2.57 -1.67
C THR A 157 18.85 1.07 -1.42
N PHE A 158 19.71 0.74 -0.46
CA PHE A 158 19.90 -0.62 0.02
C PHE A 158 18.69 -1.23 0.76
N LEU A 159 17.77 -0.44 1.31
CA LEU A 159 16.62 -1.00 2.06
C LEU A 159 15.49 -1.50 1.16
N ILE A 160 15.25 -0.85 0.03
CA ILE A 160 14.26 -1.32 -0.96
C ILE A 160 14.83 -2.47 -1.79
N PHE A 161 16.16 -2.54 -1.95
CA PHE A 161 16.86 -3.57 -2.73
C PHE A 161 17.43 -4.72 -1.89
N ARG A 162 17.34 -4.68 -0.56
CA ARG A 162 17.70 -5.80 0.34
C ARG A 162 16.54 -6.77 0.62
N ILE A 163 15.45 -6.63 -0.11
CA ILE A 163 14.33 -7.56 -0.07
C ILE A 163 14.62 -8.76 -0.98
#